data_c73042725e20484ea4abef0c4d4af57d
#
_entry.id   c73042725e20484ea4abef0c4d4af57d
#
_cell.length_a   1.000
_cell.length_b   1.000
_cell.length_c   1.000
_cell.angle_alpha   90.00
_cell.angle_beta   90.00
_cell.angle_gamma   90.00
#
_symmetry.space_group_name_H-M   'P 1'
#
loop_
_entity.id
_entity.type
_entity.pdbx_description
1 polymer ?
#
loop_
_entity_poly.entity_id
_entity_poly.type
_entity_poly.pdbx_seq_one_letter_code
_entity_poly.pdbx_strand_id
1 'polypeptide(L)'
;MLKVSQQRFPTKMIPVIDLNAKDALDRIDEAYTTVGFAVFTNALDRRRQELMHNWFDQAKLFFDLSLNEKKKYTYQAENNLGYSIIGAEHVDPNAPSDMKESYNYNDIRMPEKLWPDNYLFKGCALRSIKIADELSLRILSHFDTILNSGTTLVDAHQNPYNTTRIIHYPAYTGELEPKQMRIGEHSDYGTITLLWQINDVPGLEVQDLKGHWHSVPYAENGVVVNIGDLLQRWTNDYFVSTRHRVVNSHIHKERYSMPHFVDPTPGTIVSNLRSEPAKYEPIESKEYLMWRLAQSY
;
A
#
# COMPACT_ATOMS: atom_id res chain seq x y z
N MET A 1 37.52 18.24 15.71
CA MET A 1 37.33 17.90 14.31
C MET A 1 36.39 16.68 14.24
N LEU A 2 35.11 16.92 14.07
CA LEU A 2 34.11 15.89 13.89
C LEU A 2 34.24 15.34 12.46
N LYS A 3 34.54 14.06 12.32
CA LYS A 3 34.51 13.38 11.03
C LYS A 3 33.06 13.32 10.53
N VAL A 4 32.73 14.13 9.54
CA VAL A 4 31.52 13.97 8.75
C VAL A 4 31.68 12.64 7.98
N SER A 5 30.93 11.61 8.37
CA SER A 5 30.84 10.37 7.64
C SER A 5 30.25 10.67 6.27
N GLN A 6 31.01 10.47 5.22
CA GLN A 6 30.49 10.46 3.84
C GLN A 6 29.49 9.32 3.75
N GLN A 7 28.19 9.65 3.78
CA GLN A 7 27.12 8.71 3.44
C GLN A 7 27.34 8.22 2.01
N ARG A 8 27.73 6.96 1.86
CA ARG A 8 27.70 6.25 0.58
C ARG A 8 26.24 5.99 0.26
N PHE A 9 25.66 6.76 -0.65
CA PHE A 9 24.35 6.45 -1.20
C PHE A 9 24.44 5.14 -1.99
N PRO A 10 23.59 4.13 -1.70
CA PRO A 10 23.57 2.89 -2.46
C PRO A 10 23.08 3.14 -3.88
N THR A 11 23.65 2.43 -4.84
CA THR A 11 23.37 2.51 -6.29
C THR A 11 21.96 2.06 -6.69
N LYS A 12 21.14 1.55 -5.76
CA LYS A 12 19.69 1.28 -5.92
C LYS A 12 18.95 1.99 -4.81
N MET A 13 18.17 2.99 -5.17
CA MET A 13 17.52 3.85 -4.20
C MET A 13 16.42 3.13 -3.40
N ILE A 14 15.64 2.25 -4.02
CA ILE A 14 14.63 1.43 -3.30
C ILE A 14 15.29 0.09 -2.94
N PRO A 15 15.55 -0.18 -1.65
CA PRO A 15 16.24 -1.39 -1.23
C PRO A 15 15.35 -2.63 -1.40
N VAL A 16 15.98 -3.74 -1.80
CA VAL A 16 15.39 -5.08 -1.76
C VAL A 16 15.96 -5.79 -0.55
N ILE A 17 15.13 -6.12 0.42
CA ILE A 17 15.53 -6.65 1.74
C ILE A 17 14.98 -8.07 1.89
N ASP A 18 15.85 -9.03 2.17
CA ASP A 18 15.43 -10.34 2.65
C ASP A 18 14.95 -10.21 4.10
N LEU A 19 13.66 -10.44 4.33
CA LEU A 19 13.05 -10.26 5.65
C LEU A 19 13.58 -11.27 6.72
N ASN A 20 14.30 -12.29 6.28
CA ASN A 20 14.93 -13.28 7.16
C ASN A 20 16.45 -13.07 7.33
N ALA A 21 17.02 -12.03 6.70
CA ALA A 21 18.44 -11.74 6.82
C ALA A 21 18.80 -11.24 8.23
N LYS A 22 20.04 -11.52 8.66
CA LYS A 22 20.51 -11.11 10.01
C LYS A 22 20.60 -9.59 10.16
N ASP A 23 20.82 -8.86 9.08
CA ASP A 23 20.92 -7.41 8.99
C ASP A 23 19.59 -6.75 8.57
N ALA A 24 18.48 -7.50 8.58
CA ALA A 24 17.19 -7.00 8.11
C ALA A 24 16.75 -5.76 8.89
N LEU A 25 16.87 -5.73 10.23
CA LEU A 25 16.47 -4.60 11.07
C LEU A 25 17.23 -3.31 10.71
N ASP A 26 18.56 -3.39 10.56
CA ASP A 26 19.39 -2.22 10.21
C ASP A 26 19.00 -1.67 8.83
N ARG A 27 18.76 -2.56 7.87
CA ARG A 27 18.35 -2.20 6.51
C ARG A 27 16.93 -1.65 6.45
N ILE A 28 16.03 -2.15 7.28
CA ILE A 28 14.68 -1.64 7.45
C ILE A 28 14.75 -0.21 8.00
N ASP A 29 15.52 0.01 9.07
CA ASP A 29 15.70 1.34 9.66
C ASP A 29 16.26 2.34 8.63
N GLU A 30 17.33 2.00 7.93
CA GLU A 30 17.89 2.84 6.87
C GLU A 30 16.87 3.15 5.77
N ALA A 31 16.11 2.16 5.31
CA ALA A 31 15.13 2.34 4.23
C ALA A 31 14.01 3.31 4.63
N TYR A 32 13.46 3.14 5.82
CA TYR A 32 12.28 3.91 6.23
C TYR A 32 12.59 5.27 6.83
N THR A 33 13.82 5.50 7.26
CA THR A 33 14.32 6.83 7.66
C THR A 33 14.82 7.67 6.47
N THR A 34 14.97 7.08 5.27
CA THR A 34 15.52 7.76 4.08
C THR A 34 14.54 7.87 2.94
N VAL A 35 14.00 6.74 2.45
CA VAL A 35 13.13 6.72 1.27
C VAL A 35 11.68 6.32 1.59
N GLY A 36 11.42 5.76 2.77
CA GLY A 36 10.08 5.34 3.17
C GLY A 36 9.50 4.15 2.41
N PHE A 37 10.32 3.45 1.62
CA PHE A 37 9.95 2.31 0.78
C PHE A 37 11.00 1.21 0.83
N ALA A 38 10.56 -0.05 0.81
CA ALA A 38 11.41 -1.22 0.58
C ALA A 38 10.65 -2.31 -0.17
N VAL A 39 11.36 -3.21 -0.84
CA VAL A 39 10.81 -4.45 -1.39
C VAL A 39 11.29 -5.59 -0.50
N PHE A 40 10.38 -6.27 0.16
CA PHE A 40 10.71 -7.45 0.96
C PHE A 40 10.64 -8.73 0.15
N THR A 41 11.69 -9.53 0.22
CA THR A 41 11.74 -10.90 -0.30
C THR A 41 11.70 -11.90 0.87
N ASN A 42 11.36 -13.17 0.58
CA ASN A 42 11.20 -14.22 1.60
C ASN A 42 10.22 -13.83 2.73
N ALA A 43 9.29 -12.91 2.45
CA ALA A 43 8.29 -12.43 3.39
C ALA A 43 7.22 -13.50 3.68
N LEU A 44 6.90 -14.35 2.70
CA LEU A 44 5.91 -15.41 2.78
C LEU A 44 6.57 -16.78 2.51
N ASP A 45 6.09 -17.82 3.20
CA ASP A 45 6.41 -19.19 2.86
C ASP A 45 5.73 -19.64 1.55
N ARG A 46 6.17 -20.76 0.97
CA ARG A 46 5.64 -21.28 -0.30
C ARG A 46 4.12 -21.46 -0.30
N ARG A 47 3.54 -21.97 0.78
CA ARG A 47 2.09 -22.20 0.88
C ARG A 47 1.32 -20.88 0.82
N ARG A 48 1.78 -19.85 1.53
CA ARG A 48 1.15 -18.52 1.49
C ARG A 48 1.30 -17.86 0.12
N GLN A 49 2.45 -18.03 -0.54
CA GLN A 49 2.65 -17.56 -1.93
C GLN A 49 1.64 -18.22 -2.89
N GLU A 50 1.45 -19.54 -2.82
CA GLU A 50 0.47 -20.28 -3.64
C GLU A 50 -0.97 -19.78 -3.38
N LEU A 51 -1.33 -19.49 -2.13
CA LEU A 51 -2.65 -18.92 -1.79
C LEU A 51 -2.84 -17.51 -2.35
N MET A 52 -1.80 -16.67 -2.35
CA MET A 52 -1.83 -15.34 -2.96
C MET A 52 -1.98 -15.45 -4.49
N HIS A 53 -1.27 -16.35 -5.15
CA HIS A 53 -1.41 -16.58 -6.59
C HIS A 53 -2.83 -17.03 -6.95
N ASN A 54 -3.42 -17.95 -6.19
CA ASN A 54 -4.81 -18.36 -6.39
C ASN A 54 -5.78 -17.17 -6.30
N TRP A 55 -5.54 -16.25 -5.38
CA TRP A 55 -6.31 -15.02 -5.28
C TRP A 55 -6.12 -14.12 -6.51
N PHE A 56 -4.90 -13.93 -6.99
CA PHE A 56 -4.63 -13.10 -8.16
C PHE A 56 -5.30 -13.65 -9.42
N ASP A 57 -5.37 -14.97 -9.57
CA ASP A 57 -6.09 -15.60 -10.68
C ASP A 57 -7.60 -15.35 -10.59
N GLN A 58 -8.21 -15.44 -9.40
CA GLN A 58 -9.62 -15.11 -9.20
C GLN A 58 -9.91 -13.62 -9.47
N ALA A 59 -9.00 -12.74 -9.09
CA ALA A 59 -9.13 -11.32 -9.35
C ALA A 59 -9.06 -10.98 -10.85
N LYS A 60 -8.17 -11.63 -11.62
CA LYS A 60 -8.14 -11.48 -13.08
C LYS A 60 -9.45 -11.91 -13.71
N LEU A 61 -9.97 -13.08 -13.33
CA LEU A 61 -11.27 -13.57 -13.82
C LEU A 61 -12.42 -12.59 -13.50
N PHE A 62 -12.37 -11.90 -12.37
CA PHE A 62 -13.36 -10.87 -12.05
C PHE A 62 -13.23 -9.65 -12.99
N PHE A 63 -12.03 -9.16 -13.26
CA PHE A 63 -11.86 -8.02 -14.16
C PHE A 63 -12.17 -8.36 -15.63
N ASP A 64 -12.07 -9.62 -16.03
CA ASP A 64 -12.47 -10.12 -17.35
C ASP A 64 -13.99 -10.18 -17.56
N LEU A 65 -14.79 -10.05 -16.49
CA LEU A 65 -16.24 -9.97 -16.59
C LEU A 65 -16.68 -8.72 -17.38
N SER A 66 -17.86 -8.80 -18.00
CA SER A 66 -18.47 -7.64 -18.65
C SER A 66 -18.66 -6.49 -17.66
N LEU A 67 -18.61 -5.25 -18.13
CA LEU A 67 -18.82 -4.07 -17.30
C LEU A 67 -20.16 -4.13 -16.55
N ASN A 68 -21.23 -4.67 -17.19
CA ASN A 68 -22.53 -4.80 -16.55
C ASN A 68 -22.50 -5.79 -15.37
N GLU A 69 -21.74 -6.88 -15.47
CA GLU A 69 -21.56 -7.82 -14.36
C GLU A 69 -20.76 -7.17 -13.22
N LYS A 70 -19.65 -6.48 -13.51
CA LYS A 70 -18.84 -5.79 -12.50
C LYS A 70 -19.63 -4.69 -11.77
N LYS A 71 -20.50 -3.95 -12.47
CA LYS A 71 -21.35 -2.89 -11.90
C LYS A 71 -22.37 -3.39 -10.86
N LYS A 72 -22.66 -4.68 -10.79
CA LYS A 72 -23.49 -5.23 -9.70
C LYS A 72 -22.85 -5.01 -8.31
N TYR A 73 -21.55 -4.83 -8.26
CA TYR A 73 -20.73 -4.68 -7.06
C TYR A 73 -20.17 -3.27 -6.90
N THR A 74 -20.87 -2.26 -7.42
CA THR A 74 -20.40 -0.86 -7.47
C THR A 74 -19.96 -0.35 -6.11
N TYR A 75 -18.86 0.40 -6.11
CA TYR A 75 -18.25 1.06 -4.97
C TYR A 75 -19.25 1.87 -4.15
N GLN A 76 -19.13 1.76 -2.83
CA GLN A 76 -19.91 2.47 -1.82
C GLN A 76 -18.96 3.37 -1.01
N ALA A 77 -19.11 4.67 -1.16
CA ALA A 77 -18.21 5.65 -0.52
C ALA A 77 -18.27 5.61 1.01
N GLU A 78 -19.45 5.32 1.58
CA GLU A 78 -19.68 5.28 3.02
C GLU A 78 -18.85 4.20 3.76
N ASN A 79 -18.44 3.16 3.06
CA ASN A 79 -17.64 2.07 3.64
C ASN A 79 -16.30 1.85 2.91
N ASN A 80 -16.05 2.58 1.80
CA ASN A 80 -14.86 2.45 0.94
C ASN A 80 -14.70 1.04 0.35
N LEU A 81 -15.78 0.37 -0.04
CA LEU A 81 -15.79 -1.01 -0.53
C LEU A 81 -16.53 -1.15 -1.85
N GLY A 82 -16.16 -2.16 -2.65
CA GLY A 82 -16.79 -2.48 -3.93
C GLY A 82 -15.95 -2.12 -5.14
N TYR A 83 -16.56 -2.18 -6.32
CA TYR A 83 -15.92 -2.01 -7.63
C TYR A 83 -16.00 -0.57 -8.13
N SER A 84 -14.86 0.01 -8.46
CA SER A 84 -14.71 1.30 -9.13
C SER A 84 -14.35 1.11 -10.60
N ILE A 85 -15.10 1.72 -11.50
CA ILE A 85 -14.85 1.65 -12.95
C ILE A 85 -13.61 2.48 -13.33
N ILE A 86 -13.08 2.24 -14.54
CA ILE A 86 -11.99 3.06 -15.10
C ILE A 86 -12.40 4.53 -15.12
N GLY A 87 -11.52 5.40 -14.63
CA GLY A 87 -11.74 6.83 -14.61
C GLY A 87 -12.70 7.35 -13.54
N ALA A 88 -13.12 6.51 -12.59
CA ALA A 88 -13.97 6.95 -11.48
C ALA A 88 -13.19 7.64 -10.34
N GLU A 89 -11.88 7.42 -10.27
CA GLU A 89 -11.05 7.94 -9.20
C GLU A 89 -10.08 9.01 -9.71
N HIS A 90 -9.83 10.03 -8.89
CA HIS A 90 -8.88 11.11 -9.10
C HIS A 90 -8.03 11.25 -7.84
N VAL A 91 -6.85 10.64 -7.82
CA VAL A 91 -5.94 10.80 -6.66
C VAL A 91 -5.30 12.19 -6.66
N ASP A 92 -5.01 12.74 -7.84
CA ASP A 92 -4.61 14.14 -8.01
C ASP A 92 -5.79 14.94 -8.60
N PRO A 93 -6.46 15.81 -7.81
CA PRO A 93 -7.62 16.58 -8.29
C PRO A 93 -7.28 17.57 -9.41
N ASN A 94 -6.00 17.84 -9.67
CA ASN A 94 -5.53 18.73 -10.73
C ASN A 94 -5.10 18.00 -12.02
N ALA A 95 -5.27 16.67 -12.05
CA ALA A 95 -4.97 15.81 -13.18
C ALA A 95 -6.24 15.13 -13.72
N PRO A 96 -6.23 14.61 -14.96
CA PRO A 96 -7.29 13.72 -15.45
C PRO A 96 -7.45 12.49 -14.54
N SER A 97 -8.60 11.82 -14.63
CA SER A 97 -8.90 10.62 -13.87
C SER A 97 -7.87 9.51 -14.07
N ASP A 98 -7.66 8.71 -13.03
CA ASP A 98 -6.74 7.59 -13.06
C ASP A 98 -7.17 6.50 -14.05
N MET A 99 -6.20 5.97 -14.80
CA MET A 99 -6.46 4.93 -15.81
C MET A 99 -6.40 3.52 -15.20
N LYS A 100 -7.31 3.26 -14.28
CA LYS A 100 -7.43 1.97 -13.59
C LYS A 100 -8.88 1.67 -13.25
N GLU A 101 -9.18 0.41 -13.07
CA GLU A 101 -10.35 -0.06 -12.33
C GLU A 101 -9.88 -0.79 -11.07
N SER A 102 -10.71 -0.83 -10.04
CA SER A 102 -10.33 -1.43 -8.77
C SER A 102 -11.52 -2.10 -8.07
N TYR A 103 -11.19 -3.03 -7.17
CA TYR A 103 -12.17 -3.63 -6.28
C TYR A 103 -11.63 -3.62 -4.86
N ASN A 104 -12.32 -2.87 -3.98
CA ASN A 104 -11.98 -2.75 -2.58
C ASN A 104 -12.76 -3.77 -1.76
N TYR A 105 -12.09 -4.47 -0.86
CA TYR A 105 -12.70 -5.49 -0.03
C TYR A 105 -12.10 -5.54 1.38
N ASN A 106 -12.89 -6.09 2.30
CA ASN A 106 -12.51 -6.28 3.70
C ASN A 106 -13.28 -7.48 4.25
N ASP A 107 -12.79 -8.14 5.27
CA ASP A 107 -13.41 -9.33 5.88
C ASP A 107 -14.55 -8.99 6.85
N ILE A 108 -14.44 -7.89 7.59
CA ILE A 108 -15.36 -7.52 8.67
C ILE A 108 -16.49 -6.61 8.17
N ARG A 109 -16.13 -5.62 7.33
CA ARG A 109 -17.03 -4.53 6.93
C ARG A 109 -17.76 -4.76 5.60
N MET A 110 -17.34 -5.79 4.82
CA MET A 110 -17.82 -6.04 3.47
C MET A 110 -19.28 -6.53 3.48
N PRO A 111 -20.26 -5.77 2.96
CA PRO A 111 -21.61 -6.24 2.81
C PRO A 111 -21.69 -7.46 1.89
N GLU A 112 -22.51 -8.45 2.24
CA GLU A 112 -22.62 -9.70 1.45
C GLU A 112 -22.98 -9.43 -0.01
N LYS A 113 -23.85 -8.46 -0.28
CA LYS A 113 -24.27 -8.05 -1.63
C LYS A 113 -23.13 -7.51 -2.54
N LEU A 114 -22.00 -7.13 -1.95
CA LEU A 114 -20.84 -6.65 -2.70
C LEU A 114 -19.86 -7.78 -3.06
N TRP A 115 -20.01 -8.97 -2.47
CA TRP A 115 -19.22 -10.12 -2.90
C TRP A 115 -19.74 -10.67 -4.23
N PRO A 116 -18.85 -10.87 -5.24
CA PRO A 116 -19.23 -11.60 -6.45
C PRO A 116 -19.82 -12.98 -6.15
N ASP A 117 -20.82 -13.38 -6.95
CA ASP A 117 -21.49 -14.70 -6.87
C ASP A 117 -20.54 -15.85 -7.27
N ASN A 118 -19.36 -15.87 -6.67
CA ASN A 118 -18.32 -16.86 -6.89
C ASN A 118 -17.66 -17.16 -5.52
N TYR A 119 -17.98 -18.31 -4.97
CA TYR A 119 -17.45 -18.69 -3.67
C TYR A 119 -15.91 -18.79 -3.63
N LEU A 120 -15.28 -19.14 -4.76
CA LEU A 120 -13.80 -19.17 -4.86
C LEU A 120 -13.23 -17.78 -4.74
N PHE A 121 -13.84 -16.78 -5.40
CA PHE A 121 -13.42 -15.38 -5.28
C PHE A 121 -13.42 -14.93 -3.83
N LYS A 122 -14.57 -15.02 -3.14
CA LYS A 122 -14.70 -14.64 -1.73
C LYS A 122 -13.74 -15.42 -0.84
N GLY A 123 -13.67 -16.74 -1.01
CA GLY A 123 -12.79 -17.60 -0.20
C GLY A 123 -11.31 -17.26 -0.36
N CYS A 124 -10.85 -16.95 -1.58
CA CYS A 124 -9.47 -16.54 -1.86
C CYS A 124 -9.18 -15.12 -1.34
N ALA A 125 -10.12 -14.18 -1.54
CA ALA A 125 -10.02 -12.82 -1.00
C ALA A 125 -9.84 -12.80 0.52
N LEU A 126 -10.67 -13.56 1.25
CA LEU A 126 -10.57 -13.63 2.72
C LEU A 126 -9.24 -14.23 3.18
N ARG A 127 -8.69 -15.21 2.44
CA ARG A 127 -7.36 -15.76 2.75
C ARG A 127 -6.25 -14.75 2.48
N SER A 128 -6.37 -13.96 1.39
CA SER A 128 -5.38 -12.92 1.08
C SER A 128 -5.32 -11.84 2.16
N ILE A 129 -6.47 -11.40 2.69
CA ILE A 129 -6.54 -10.46 3.82
C ILE A 129 -5.78 -11.05 5.02
N LYS A 130 -6.10 -12.28 5.43
CA LYS A 130 -5.44 -12.91 6.58
C LYS A 130 -3.92 -13.00 6.42
N ILE A 131 -3.44 -13.36 5.22
CA ILE A 131 -2.00 -13.41 4.93
C ILE A 131 -1.38 -12.00 5.02
N ALA A 132 -2.05 -10.99 4.49
CA ALA A 132 -1.60 -9.61 4.53
C ALA A 132 -1.57 -9.06 5.97
N ASP A 133 -2.61 -9.32 6.76
CA ASP A 133 -2.68 -8.91 8.17
C ASP A 133 -1.55 -9.56 9.01
N GLU A 134 -1.33 -10.89 8.87
CA GLU A 134 -0.24 -11.59 9.55
C GLU A 134 1.13 -11.00 9.17
N LEU A 135 1.36 -10.68 7.89
CA LEU A 135 2.59 -10.06 7.44
C LEU A 135 2.74 -8.62 7.95
N SER A 136 1.65 -7.85 7.97
CA SER A 136 1.67 -6.48 8.48
C SER A 136 2.07 -6.43 9.95
N LEU A 137 1.51 -7.31 10.81
CA LEU A 137 1.89 -7.40 12.22
C LEU A 137 3.36 -7.79 12.40
N ARG A 138 3.88 -8.69 11.55
CA ARG A 138 5.31 -9.03 11.56
C ARG A 138 6.18 -7.81 11.23
N ILE A 139 5.81 -7.01 10.22
CA ILE A 139 6.55 -5.81 9.85
C ILE A 139 6.47 -4.74 10.96
N LEU A 140 5.27 -4.55 11.53
CA LEU A 140 5.08 -3.62 12.65
C LEU A 140 5.91 -4.02 13.88
N SER A 141 6.10 -5.32 14.14
CA SER A 141 6.98 -5.78 15.23
C SER A 141 8.46 -5.43 14.99
N HIS A 142 8.91 -5.39 13.73
CA HIS A 142 10.25 -4.88 13.41
C HIS A 142 10.34 -3.37 13.67
N PHE A 143 9.30 -2.62 13.33
CA PHE A 143 9.26 -1.18 13.62
C PHE A 143 9.20 -0.90 15.13
N ASP A 144 8.42 -1.65 15.91
CA ASP A 144 8.43 -1.55 17.36
C ASP A 144 9.83 -1.80 17.93
N THR A 145 10.57 -2.78 17.39
CA THR A 145 11.96 -3.07 17.79
C THR A 145 12.88 -1.88 17.46
N ILE A 146 12.81 -1.33 16.26
CA ILE A 146 13.63 -0.19 15.82
C ILE A 146 13.33 1.05 16.66
N LEU A 147 12.06 1.32 16.93
CA LEU A 147 11.60 2.48 17.69
C LEU A 147 11.79 2.33 19.20
N ASN A 148 12.12 1.12 19.68
CA ASN A 148 12.13 0.75 21.10
C ASN A 148 10.79 1.09 21.80
N SER A 149 9.67 0.84 21.09
CA SER A 149 8.30 1.17 21.55
C SER A 149 7.57 -0.01 22.20
N GLY A 150 8.29 -1.09 22.50
CA GLY A 150 7.72 -2.34 23.05
C GLY A 150 6.86 -3.06 22.01
N THR A 151 5.55 -3.10 22.21
CA THR A 151 4.56 -3.70 21.29
C THR A 151 3.50 -2.70 20.84
N THR A 152 3.77 -1.39 20.96
CA THR A 152 2.78 -0.33 20.77
C THR A 152 2.12 -0.38 19.40
N LEU A 153 2.90 -0.53 18.33
CA LEU A 153 2.34 -0.62 16.98
C LEU A 153 1.57 -1.92 16.77
N VAL A 154 2.12 -3.06 17.21
CA VAL A 154 1.44 -4.36 17.12
C VAL A 154 0.12 -4.34 17.89
N ASP A 155 0.10 -3.82 19.12
CA ASP A 155 -1.10 -3.77 19.95
C ASP A 155 -2.18 -2.86 19.36
N ALA A 156 -1.77 -1.75 18.76
CA ALA A 156 -2.69 -0.82 18.10
C ALA A 156 -3.36 -1.43 16.83
N HIS A 157 -2.83 -2.53 16.28
CA HIS A 157 -3.34 -3.17 15.06
C HIS A 157 -3.97 -4.56 15.30
N GLN A 158 -4.45 -4.86 16.50
CA GLN A 158 -5.09 -6.17 16.81
C GLN A 158 -6.49 -6.32 16.21
N ASN A 159 -7.24 -5.21 16.05
CA ASN A 159 -8.55 -5.18 15.38
C ASN A 159 -8.55 -4.07 14.33
N PRO A 160 -7.73 -4.20 13.28
CA PRO A 160 -7.41 -3.10 12.39
C PRO A 160 -8.60 -2.68 11.51
N TYR A 161 -8.54 -1.44 11.02
CA TYR A 161 -9.51 -0.91 10.06
C TYR A 161 -9.00 -1.06 8.62
N ASN A 162 -8.29 -2.15 8.33
CA ASN A 162 -7.63 -2.40 7.05
C ASN A 162 -8.59 -2.42 5.87
N THR A 163 -8.09 -2.02 4.71
CA THR A 163 -8.76 -2.18 3.42
C THR A 163 -7.79 -2.81 2.45
N THR A 164 -8.23 -3.88 1.78
CA THR A 164 -7.48 -4.49 0.69
C THR A 164 -8.10 -4.08 -0.63
N ARG A 165 -7.26 -3.76 -1.60
CA ARG A 165 -7.68 -3.37 -2.95
C ARG A 165 -6.98 -4.26 -3.96
N ILE A 166 -7.70 -4.73 -4.97
CA ILE A 166 -7.09 -5.28 -6.18
C ILE A 166 -7.30 -4.28 -7.31
N ILE A 167 -6.25 -4.00 -8.07
CA ILE A 167 -6.22 -2.97 -9.10
C ILE A 167 -5.83 -3.61 -10.43
N HIS A 168 -6.62 -3.35 -11.45
CA HIS A 168 -6.34 -3.64 -12.84
C HIS A 168 -6.09 -2.34 -13.60
N TYR A 169 -4.96 -2.30 -14.29
CA TYR A 169 -4.59 -1.24 -15.23
C TYR A 169 -4.64 -1.85 -16.63
N PRO A 170 -5.72 -1.67 -17.39
CA PRO A 170 -5.86 -2.28 -18.70
C PRO A 170 -4.79 -1.79 -19.67
N ALA A 171 -4.51 -2.59 -20.69
CA ALA A 171 -3.73 -2.15 -21.84
C ALA A 171 -4.50 -1.05 -22.58
N TYR A 172 -3.81 0.02 -22.95
CA TYR A 172 -4.42 1.15 -23.64
C TYR A 172 -3.56 1.57 -24.84
N THR A 173 -4.21 1.83 -25.96
CA THR A 173 -3.57 2.20 -27.22
C THR A 173 -4.06 3.56 -27.77
N GLY A 174 -4.97 4.22 -27.05
CA GLY A 174 -5.51 5.52 -27.43
C GLY A 174 -4.57 6.69 -27.06
N GLU A 175 -5.01 7.89 -27.39
CA GLU A 175 -4.33 9.11 -26.97
C GLU A 175 -4.59 9.39 -25.48
N LEU A 176 -3.56 9.87 -24.79
CA LEU A 176 -3.62 10.26 -23.38
C LEU A 176 -3.88 11.76 -23.28
N GLU A 177 -4.67 12.15 -22.29
CA GLU A 177 -4.77 13.54 -21.91
C GLU A 177 -3.46 14.05 -21.29
N PRO A 178 -3.13 15.34 -21.40
CA PRO A 178 -1.97 15.90 -20.72
C PRO A 178 -2.00 15.60 -19.22
N LYS A 179 -0.89 15.11 -18.67
CA LYS A 179 -0.73 14.68 -17.26
C LYS A 179 -1.55 13.44 -16.83
N GLN A 180 -2.26 12.80 -17.72
CA GLN A 180 -2.97 11.57 -17.37
C GLN A 180 -1.99 10.48 -16.95
N MET A 181 -2.30 9.77 -15.85
CA MET A 181 -1.49 8.68 -15.29
C MET A 181 -2.36 7.44 -15.00
N ARG A 182 -1.72 6.32 -14.74
CA ARG A 182 -2.39 5.13 -14.19
C ARG A 182 -2.85 5.37 -12.76
N ILE A 183 -1.99 6.02 -11.93
CA ILE A 183 -2.37 6.63 -10.64
C ILE A 183 -1.54 7.92 -10.49
N GLY A 184 -2.19 9.02 -10.14
CA GLY A 184 -1.56 10.31 -9.88
C GLY A 184 -0.63 10.31 -8.66
N GLU A 185 0.07 11.43 -8.45
CA GLU A 185 1.01 11.60 -7.34
C GLU A 185 0.29 11.71 -5.99
N HIS A 186 0.64 10.84 -5.04
CA HIS A 186 0.03 10.83 -3.70
C HIS A 186 0.98 10.25 -2.64
N SER A 187 0.58 10.35 -1.38
CA SER A 187 1.08 9.55 -0.26
C SER A 187 -0.08 8.72 0.31
N ASP A 188 0.23 7.59 0.94
CA ASP A 188 -0.76 6.78 1.63
C ASP A 188 -1.09 7.37 3.01
N TYR A 189 -2.32 7.19 3.48
CA TYR A 189 -2.83 7.89 4.66
C TYR A 189 -2.60 7.13 5.98
N GLY A 190 -2.60 5.79 5.92
CA GLY A 190 -2.57 4.90 7.09
C GLY A 190 -1.20 4.72 7.75
N THR A 191 -1.02 3.58 8.39
CA THR A 191 0.24 3.21 9.04
C THR A 191 1.27 2.75 8.02
N ILE A 192 0.97 1.69 7.28
CA ILE A 192 1.80 1.15 6.20
C ILE A 192 0.90 0.63 5.08
N THR A 193 1.48 0.50 3.89
CA THR A 193 0.85 -0.23 2.78
C THR A 193 1.73 -1.39 2.36
N LEU A 194 1.14 -2.58 2.29
CA LEU A 194 1.76 -3.75 1.68
C LEU A 194 1.25 -3.86 0.24
N LEU A 195 2.15 -3.79 -0.74
CA LEU A 195 1.77 -3.82 -2.16
C LEU A 195 2.39 -5.02 -2.86
N TRP A 196 1.55 -5.91 -3.38
CA TRP A 196 1.97 -6.96 -4.32
C TRP A 196 1.90 -6.44 -5.76
N GLN A 197 3.02 -6.51 -6.47
CA GLN A 197 3.08 -6.34 -7.91
C GLN A 197 2.85 -7.72 -8.55
N ILE A 198 1.68 -7.92 -9.17
CA ILE A 198 1.23 -9.26 -9.58
C ILE A 198 1.93 -9.73 -10.85
N ASN A 199 2.36 -8.80 -11.68
CA ASN A 199 3.13 -9.08 -12.90
C ASN A 199 4.27 -8.07 -13.06
N ASP A 200 5.33 -8.49 -13.77
CA ASP A 200 6.51 -7.66 -14.04
C ASP A 200 6.21 -6.62 -15.15
N VAL A 201 5.31 -5.69 -14.83
CA VAL A 201 5.06 -4.52 -15.67
C VAL A 201 5.43 -3.27 -14.86
N PRO A 202 6.52 -2.57 -15.22
CA PRO A 202 6.96 -1.38 -14.53
C PRO A 202 5.90 -0.27 -14.54
N GLY A 203 6.04 0.67 -13.60
CA GLY A 203 5.16 1.85 -13.55
C GLY A 203 5.13 2.52 -12.19
N LEU A 204 5.34 1.77 -11.09
CA LEU A 204 5.42 2.36 -9.76
C LEU A 204 6.73 3.14 -9.60
N GLU A 205 6.61 4.42 -9.27
CA GLU A 205 7.73 5.33 -9.00
C GLU A 205 7.54 6.01 -7.66
N VAL A 206 8.66 6.24 -6.98
CA VAL A 206 8.77 6.91 -5.67
C VAL A 206 9.64 8.14 -5.81
N GLN A 207 9.25 9.25 -5.18
CA GLN A 207 9.99 10.50 -5.20
C GLN A 207 11.00 10.55 -4.05
N ASP A 208 12.24 10.89 -4.33
CA ASP A 208 13.23 11.13 -3.28
C ASP A 208 13.05 12.53 -2.63
N LEU A 209 13.78 12.77 -1.55
CA LEU A 209 13.75 14.06 -0.84
C LEU A 209 14.27 15.24 -1.68
N LYS A 210 14.90 14.96 -2.84
CA LYS A 210 15.36 15.98 -3.80
C LYS A 210 14.36 16.22 -4.93
N GLY A 211 13.24 15.49 -4.94
CA GLY A 211 12.20 15.57 -5.96
C GLY A 211 12.43 14.68 -7.19
N HIS A 212 13.44 13.81 -7.22
CA HIS A 212 13.67 12.89 -8.33
C HIS A 212 12.81 11.63 -8.18
N TRP A 213 12.30 11.13 -9.30
CA TRP A 213 11.50 9.91 -9.37
C TRP A 213 12.35 8.68 -9.63
N HIS A 214 12.10 7.61 -8.90
CA HIS A 214 12.83 6.34 -8.98
C HIS A 214 11.86 5.18 -9.12
N SER A 215 12.09 4.32 -10.11
CA SER A 215 11.27 3.11 -10.30
C SER A 215 11.47 2.12 -9.16
N VAL A 216 10.37 1.57 -8.67
CA VAL A 216 10.39 0.47 -7.70
C VAL A 216 10.71 -0.84 -8.43
N PRO A 217 11.73 -1.58 -8.01
CA PRO A 217 12.10 -2.83 -8.66
C PRO A 217 11.00 -3.90 -8.46
N TYR A 218 10.78 -4.69 -9.51
CA TYR A 218 10.01 -5.93 -9.37
C TYR A 218 10.89 -7.00 -8.71
N ALA A 219 10.29 -7.75 -7.79
CA ALA A 219 10.86 -8.97 -7.24
C ALA A 219 9.77 -10.04 -7.24
N GLU A 220 10.05 -11.18 -7.83
CA GLU A 220 9.11 -12.31 -7.82
C GLU A 220 8.79 -12.72 -6.38
N ASN A 221 7.52 -12.85 -6.07
CA ASN A 221 7.02 -13.09 -4.70
C ASN A 221 7.44 -12.03 -3.66
N GLY A 222 7.94 -10.89 -4.13
CA GLY A 222 8.27 -9.76 -3.28
C GLY A 222 7.04 -8.93 -2.92
N VAL A 223 7.14 -8.25 -1.78
CA VAL A 223 6.11 -7.32 -1.30
C VAL A 223 6.75 -5.95 -1.13
N VAL A 224 6.26 -4.96 -1.85
CA VAL A 224 6.64 -3.57 -1.61
C VAL A 224 5.95 -3.09 -0.36
N VAL A 225 6.67 -2.45 0.54
CA VAL A 225 6.08 -1.86 1.75
C VAL A 225 6.50 -0.40 1.85
N ASN A 226 5.53 0.46 2.11
CA ASN A 226 5.78 1.88 2.34
C ASN A 226 5.10 2.39 3.61
N ILE A 227 5.68 3.47 4.14
CA ILE A 227 5.13 4.22 5.28
C ILE A 227 3.99 5.11 4.79
N GLY A 228 2.91 5.14 5.57
CA GLY A 228 1.82 6.09 5.40
C GLY A 228 1.98 7.32 6.31
N ASP A 229 1.21 8.35 6.02
CA ASP A 229 1.30 9.65 6.70
C ASP A 229 1.01 9.55 8.20
N LEU A 230 0.14 8.60 8.61
CA LEU A 230 -0.18 8.39 10.01
C LEU A 230 1.02 7.86 10.79
N LEU A 231 1.80 6.91 10.23
CA LEU A 231 2.99 6.40 10.89
C LEU A 231 4.14 7.42 10.89
N GLN A 232 4.29 8.21 9.84
CA GLN A 232 5.22 9.34 9.86
C GLN A 232 4.91 10.28 11.03
N ARG A 233 3.64 10.66 11.20
CA ARG A 233 3.17 11.47 12.32
C ARG A 233 3.42 10.79 13.66
N TRP A 234 3.12 9.50 13.79
CA TRP A 234 3.28 8.70 15.01
C TRP A 234 4.75 8.60 15.45
N THR A 235 5.65 8.53 14.47
CA THR A 235 7.11 8.49 14.73
C THR A 235 7.77 9.87 14.74
N ASN A 236 7.01 10.95 14.79
CA ASN A 236 7.51 12.33 14.83
C ASN A 236 8.48 12.64 13.66
N ASP A 237 8.15 12.16 12.45
CA ASP A 237 8.93 12.21 11.20
C ASP A 237 10.24 11.41 11.22
N TYR A 238 10.37 10.42 12.10
CA TYR A 238 11.52 9.52 12.06
C TYR A 238 11.44 8.59 10.86
N PHE A 239 10.29 7.95 10.64
CA PHE A 239 9.97 7.29 9.39
C PHE A 239 9.30 8.28 8.43
N VAL A 240 9.58 8.16 7.14
CA VAL A 240 9.10 9.11 6.13
C VAL A 240 8.00 8.51 5.25
N SER A 241 6.89 9.21 5.14
CA SER A 241 5.87 8.94 4.13
C SER A 241 6.25 9.63 2.84
N THR A 242 6.31 8.89 1.75
CA THR A 242 6.91 9.37 0.51
C THR A 242 5.90 9.37 -0.63
N ARG A 243 5.93 10.46 -1.41
CA ARG A 243 5.08 10.58 -2.61
C ARG A 243 5.46 9.50 -3.63
N HIS A 244 4.42 8.90 -4.21
CA HIS A 244 4.58 7.88 -5.24
C HIS A 244 3.46 8.00 -6.29
N ARG A 245 3.65 7.33 -7.43
CA ARG A 245 2.74 7.38 -8.57
C ARG A 245 2.85 6.13 -9.42
N VAL A 246 1.89 5.89 -10.31
CA VAL A 246 1.99 4.84 -11.34
C VAL A 246 1.92 5.48 -12.72
N VAL A 247 3.05 5.48 -13.42
CA VAL A 247 3.22 6.12 -14.72
C VAL A 247 2.78 5.24 -15.89
N ASN A 248 2.67 5.85 -17.08
CA ASN A 248 2.19 5.24 -18.31
C ASN A 248 3.30 4.63 -19.19
N SER A 249 4.52 4.46 -18.69
CA SER A 249 5.68 4.02 -19.49
C SER A 249 5.45 2.71 -20.25
N HIS A 250 4.57 1.84 -19.76
CA HIS A 250 4.20 0.56 -20.36
C HIS A 250 2.69 0.45 -20.53
N ILE A 251 2.02 1.53 -20.94
CA ILE A 251 0.56 1.59 -20.99
C ILE A 251 -0.08 0.57 -21.94
N HIS A 252 0.65 0.09 -22.94
CA HIS A 252 0.21 -0.96 -23.88
C HIS A 252 0.18 -2.37 -23.28
N LYS A 253 0.62 -2.54 -22.01
CA LYS A 253 0.59 -3.80 -21.26
C LYS A 253 -0.37 -3.71 -20.08
N GLU A 254 -1.11 -4.76 -19.85
CA GLU A 254 -1.89 -4.90 -18.61
C GLU A 254 -0.98 -4.98 -17.41
N ARG A 255 -1.39 -4.31 -16.32
CA ARG A 255 -0.72 -4.38 -15.04
C ARG A 255 -1.74 -4.71 -13.96
N TYR A 256 -1.34 -5.51 -12.99
CA TYR A 256 -2.13 -5.80 -11.81
C TYR A 256 -1.31 -5.53 -10.56
N SER A 257 -1.97 -5.01 -9.51
CA SER A 257 -1.36 -4.84 -8.20
C SER A 257 -2.40 -4.98 -7.10
N MET A 258 -1.95 -5.33 -5.90
CA MET A 258 -2.81 -5.46 -4.73
C MET A 258 -2.19 -4.70 -3.56
N PRO A 259 -2.60 -3.46 -3.31
CA PRO A 259 -2.31 -2.77 -2.05
C PRO A 259 -3.22 -3.29 -0.92
N HIS A 260 -2.63 -3.46 0.24
CA HIS A 260 -3.30 -3.71 1.51
C HIS A 260 -2.95 -2.55 2.44
N PHE A 261 -3.91 -1.68 2.67
CA PHE A 261 -3.78 -0.49 3.52
C PHE A 261 -4.00 -0.89 4.97
N VAL A 262 -2.98 -0.66 5.78
CA VAL A 262 -2.97 -1.04 7.20
C VAL A 262 -3.25 0.19 8.04
N ASP A 263 -4.37 0.15 8.73
CA ASP A 263 -4.83 1.21 9.62
C ASP A 263 -5.00 0.67 11.05
N PRO A 264 -4.76 1.47 12.08
CA PRO A 264 -4.94 1.02 13.46
C PRO A 264 -6.39 0.66 13.79
N THR A 265 -6.56 -0.04 14.89
CA THR A 265 -7.87 -0.25 15.53
C THR A 265 -8.56 1.11 15.73
N PRO A 266 -9.82 1.28 15.31
CA PRO A 266 -10.57 2.51 15.57
C PRO A 266 -10.57 2.88 17.05
N GLY A 267 -10.39 4.16 17.36
CA GLY A 267 -10.21 4.65 18.72
C GLY A 267 -8.76 4.72 19.20
N THR A 268 -7.79 4.24 18.40
CA THR A 268 -6.37 4.39 18.72
C THR A 268 -5.96 5.86 18.66
N ILE A 269 -5.39 6.35 19.76
CA ILE A 269 -4.82 7.71 19.80
C ILE A 269 -3.37 7.66 19.32
N VAL A 270 -3.13 8.30 18.20
CA VAL A 270 -1.80 8.45 17.59
C VAL A 270 -1.11 9.64 18.23
N SER A 271 -0.09 9.37 19.04
CA SER A 271 0.75 10.36 19.72
C SER A 271 2.20 9.98 19.56
N ASN A 272 3.11 10.95 19.68
CA ASN A 272 4.53 10.74 19.48
C ASN A 272 5.09 9.52 20.26
N LEU A 273 5.66 8.56 19.53
CA LEU A 273 6.31 7.35 20.08
C LEU A 273 7.77 7.59 20.50
N ARG A 274 8.31 8.75 20.21
CA ARG A 274 9.71 9.07 20.45
C ARG A 274 9.89 9.99 21.67
N SER A 275 11.11 10.05 22.19
CA SER A 275 11.44 10.86 23.37
C SER A 275 11.55 12.36 23.07
N GLU A 276 11.70 12.75 21.79
CA GLU A 276 11.80 14.16 21.41
C GLU A 276 10.46 14.89 21.57
N PRO A 277 10.44 16.22 21.74
CA PRO A 277 9.20 16.99 21.79
C PRO A 277 8.29 16.72 20.60
N ALA A 278 7.02 16.49 20.85
CA ALA A 278 6.04 16.18 19.81
C ALA A 278 5.89 17.34 18.82
N LYS A 279 5.98 17.05 17.54
CA LYS A 279 5.69 17.99 16.44
C LYS A 279 4.19 18.11 16.17
N TYR A 280 3.43 17.12 16.56
CA TYR A 280 2.02 16.96 16.23
C TYR A 280 1.20 16.73 17.48
N GLU A 281 0.00 17.33 17.51
CA GLU A 281 -0.99 17.03 18.54
C GLU A 281 -1.52 15.59 18.38
N PRO A 282 -1.87 14.91 19.47
CA PRO A 282 -2.50 13.60 19.40
C PRO A 282 -3.80 13.63 18.55
N ILE A 283 -4.03 12.58 17.78
CA ILE A 283 -5.21 12.44 16.92
C ILE A 283 -5.76 11.01 16.97
N GLU A 284 -7.08 10.86 16.88
CA GLU A 284 -7.70 9.55 16.73
C GLU A 284 -7.51 9.04 15.30
N SER A 285 -7.12 7.77 15.15
CA SER A 285 -6.70 7.15 13.89
C SER A 285 -7.78 7.18 12.81
N LYS A 286 -9.02 6.80 13.16
CA LYS A 286 -10.12 6.78 12.20
C LYS A 286 -10.59 8.18 11.82
N GLU A 287 -10.60 9.13 12.74
CA GLU A 287 -10.90 10.54 12.44
C GLU A 287 -9.89 11.10 11.44
N TYR A 288 -8.60 10.80 11.62
CA TYR A 288 -7.56 11.18 10.68
C TYR A 288 -7.79 10.57 9.29
N LEU A 289 -8.05 9.27 9.21
CA LEU A 289 -8.29 8.57 7.95
C LEU A 289 -9.51 9.15 7.22
N MET A 290 -10.63 9.34 7.92
CA MET A 290 -11.84 9.89 7.32
C MET A 290 -11.64 11.33 6.85
N TRP A 291 -10.89 12.13 7.58
CA TRP A 291 -10.53 13.49 7.16
C TRP A 291 -9.69 13.47 5.87
N ARG A 292 -8.70 12.57 5.76
CA ARG A 292 -7.87 12.42 4.54
C ARG A 292 -8.70 11.95 3.34
N LEU A 293 -9.56 10.95 3.52
CA LEU A 293 -10.43 10.43 2.47
C LEU A 293 -11.37 11.53 1.92
N ALA A 294 -11.94 12.35 2.79
CA ALA A 294 -12.82 13.45 2.38
C ALA A 294 -12.13 14.56 1.55
N GLN A 295 -10.79 14.58 1.52
CA GLN A 295 -10.03 15.51 0.66
C GLN A 295 -9.67 14.91 -0.71
N SER A 296 -9.85 13.59 -0.89
CA SER A 296 -9.43 12.85 -2.10
C SER A 296 -10.62 12.44 -2.98
N TYR A 297 -11.82 12.58 -2.49
CA TYR A 297 -13.10 12.28 -3.13
C TYR A 297 -14.08 13.43 -2.91
#